data_d6f700f488b3ec95100d3125bfe8a269
#
_entry.id   d6f700f488b3ec95100d3125bfe8a269
#
_cell.length_a   1.000
_cell.length_b   1.000
_cell.length_c   1.000
_cell.angle_alpha   90.00
_cell.angle_beta   90.00
_cell.angle_gamma   90.00
#
_symmetry.space_group_name_H-M   'P 1'
#
loop_
_entity.id
_entity.type
_entity.pdbx_description
1 polymer ?
#
loop_
_entity_poly.entity_id
_entity_poly.type
_entity_poly.pdbx_seq_one_letter_code
_entity_poly.pdbx_strand_id
1 'polypeptide(L)'
;VGPFAIANGFIPAERIPRDGVCTVRIWQKNIGKTIVAHVPIANGEVQEDGDFELDGVTFPSAEIPLEFLDPVDEGDEGGAMFPTGNVVDDLEVPGVGTLRATMITAGIPTVFVRAADVGLTGAELQPAINESRERLAM
;
A
#
# COMPACT_ATOMS: atom_id res chain seq x y z
N VAL A 1 6.06 12.12 6.63
CA VAL A 1 6.97 13.12 5.99
C VAL A 1 6.19 14.33 5.49
N GLY A 2 5.06 14.17 4.77
CA GLY A 2 4.27 15.28 4.24
C GLY A 2 3.83 16.30 5.31
N PRO A 3 3.09 15.88 6.35
CA PRO A 3 2.69 16.76 7.45
C PRO A 3 3.88 17.42 8.15
N PHE A 4 4.94 16.66 8.41
CA PHE A 4 6.17 17.18 9.02
C PHE A 4 6.80 18.29 8.18
N ALA A 5 6.85 18.13 6.85
CA ALA A 5 7.42 19.13 5.95
C ALA A 5 6.63 20.44 5.98
N ILE A 6 5.30 20.36 6.07
CA ILE A 6 4.41 21.51 6.19
C ILE A 6 4.60 22.20 7.54
N ALA A 7 4.49 21.44 8.64
CA ALA A 7 4.58 21.99 10.00
C ALA A 7 5.94 22.61 10.33
N ASN A 8 7.02 22.18 9.66
CA ASN A 8 8.37 22.71 9.87
C ASN A 8 8.82 23.72 8.79
N GLY A 9 7.89 24.22 7.95
CA GLY A 9 8.18 25.28 6.99
C GLY A 9 9.07 24.85 5.80
N PHE A 10 9.17 23.54 5.50
CA PHE A 10 9.87 23.05 4.30
C PHE A 10 9.03 23.22 3.03
N ILE A 11 7.74 23.47 3.18
CA ILE A 11 6.84 23.82 2.07
C ILE A 11 6.60 25.34 2.13
N PRO A 12 6.82 26.08 1.02
CA PRO A 12 6.54 27.52 0.98
C PRO A 12 5.08 27.82 1.35
N ALA A 13 4.88 28.85 2.19
CA ALA A 13 3.55 29.18 2.74
C ALA A 13 2.51 29.46 1.63
N GLU A 14 2.93 30.04 0.51
CA GLU A 14 2.06 30.30 -0.65
C GLU A 14 1.56 29.04 -1.36
N ARG A 15 2.14 27.89 -1.07
CA ARG A 15 1.71 26.56 -1.58
C ARG A 15 0.76 25.85 -0.64
N ILE A 16 0.62 26.32 0.58
CA ILE A 16 -0.27 25.71 1.57
C ILE A 16 -1.63 26.40 1.45
N PRO A 17 -2.71 25.70 1.04
CA PRO A 17 -4.03 26.30 1.00
C PRO A 17 -4.51 26.62 2.41
N ARG A 18 -5.45 27.55 2.54
CA ARG A 18 -6.11 27.79 3.82
C ARG A 18 -6.93 26.58 4.26
N ASP A 19 -7.68 26.00 3.32
CA ASP A 19 -8.50 24.81 3.54
C ASP A 19 -8.41 23.93 2.29
N GLY A 20 -8.40 22.59 2.46
CA GLY A 20 -8.33 21.64 1.38
C GLY A 20 -7.13 20.70 1.45
N VAL A 21 -6.42 20.48 0.34
CA VAL A 21 -5.31 19.51 0.27
C VAL A 21 -4.03 20.19 -0.20
N CYS A 22 -2.96 19.98 0.57
CA CYS A 22 -1.59 20.32 0.16
C CYS A 22 -0.89 19.09 -0.40
N THR A 23 -0.54 19.12 -1.68
CA THR A 23 0.18 18.04 -2.33
C THR A 23 1.69 18.17 -2.10
N VAL A 24 2.29 17.21 -1.43
CA VAL A 24 3.72 17.14 -1.11
C VAL A 24 4.39 16.03 -1.89
N ARG A 25 5.35 16.38 -2.74
CA ARG A 25 6.17 15.42 -3.47
C ARG A 25 7.42 15.08 -2.65
N ILE A 26 7.61 13.80 -2.38
CA ILE A 26 8.68 13.27 -1.52
C ILE A 26 9.62 12.44 -2.38
N TRP A 27 10.87 12.84 -2.48
CA TRP A 27 11.89 12.07 -3.18
C TRP A 27 12.51 11.02 -2.25
N GLN A 28 12.33 9.76 -2.57
CA GLN A 28 12.98 8.64 -1.88
C GLN A 28 14.36 8.37 -2.50
N LYS A 29 15.39 8.95 -1.92
CA LYS A 29 16.76 8.87 -2.44
C LYS A 29 17.32 7.44 -2.54
N ASN A 30 16.91 6.57 -1.62
CA ASN A 30 17.41 5.18 -1.55
C ASN A 30 16.99 4.32 -2.74
N ILE A 31 15.84 4.59 -3.32
CA ILE A 31 15.28 3.82 -4.45
C ILE A 31 15.03 4.68 -5.70
N GLY A 32 15.35 5.97 -5.66
CA GLY A 32 15.16 6.88 -6.79
C GLY A 32 13.70 7.09 -7.20
N LYS A 33 12.75 6.98 -6.30
CA LYS A 33 11.30 7.06 -6.57
C LYS A 33 10.65 8.26 -5.90
N THR A 34 9.51 8.67 -6.45
CA THR A 34 8.70 9.76 -5.86
C THR A 34 7.46 9.19 -5.20
N ILE A 35 7.19 9.65 -3.98
CA ILE A 35 5.90 9.50 -3.32
C ILE A 35 5.18 10.84 -3.37
N VAL A 36 3.89 10.84 -3.63
CA VAL A 36 3.02 12.02 -3.53
C VAL A 36 2.12 11.83 -2.32
N ALA A 37 2.17 12.78 -1.38
CA ALA A 37 1.29 12.78 -0.21
C ALA A 37 0.25 13.89 -0.37
N HIS A 38 -1.02 13.54 -0.19
CA HIS A 38 -2.15 14.46 -0.21
C HIS A 38 -2.53 14.81 1.24
N VAL A 39 -1.94 15.88 1.76
CA VAL A 39 -2.08 16.25 3.16
C VAL A 39 -3.27 17.18 3.34
N PRO A 40 -4.28 16.82 4.16
CA PRO A 40 -5.41 17.67 4.46
C PRO A 40 -4.99 18.89 5.27
N ILE A 41 -5.53 20.04 4.92
CA ILE A 41 -5.24 21.35 5.54
C ILE A 41 -6.55 21.96 6.01
N ALA A 42 -6.55 22.45 7.22
CA ALA A 42 -7.63 23.25 7.78
C ALA A 42 -7.07 24.51 8.45
N ASN A 43 -7.62 25.68 8.12
CA ASN A 43 -7.16 26.98 8.61
C ASN A 43 -5.66 27.29 8.36
N GLY A 44 -5.07 26.72 7.31
CA GLY A 44 -3.66 26.88 6.96
C GLY A 44 -2.69 25.95 7.69
N GLU A 45 -3.20 25.05 8.50
CA GLU A 45 -2.43 24.06 9.27
C GLU A 45 -2.80 22.63 8.85
N VAL A 46 -1.93 21.66 9.13
CA VAL A 46 -2.22 20.24 8.88
C VAL A 46 -3.42 19.83 9.72
N GLN A 47 -4.43 19.27 9.06
CA GLN A 47 -5.57 18.69 9.75
C GLN A 47 -5.17 17.31 10.30
N GLU A 48 -5.22 17.15 11.62
CA GLU A 48 -4.88 15.89 12.28
C GLU A 48 -6.13 15.05 12.58
N ASP A 49 -7.22 15.73 12.96
CA ASP A 49 -8.49 15.07 13.29
C ASP A 49 -9.31 14.75 12.04
N GLY A 50 -9.99 13.58 12.06
CA GLY A 50 -10.88 13.12 11.01
C GLY A 50 -11.56 11.80 11.35
N ASP A 51 -12.41 11.32 10.46
CA ASP A 51 -13.22 10.11 10.67
C ASP A 51 -12.63 8.88 9.97
N PHE A 52 -11.42 8.98 9.42
CA PHE A 52 -10.79 7.86 8.73
C PHE A 52 -10.26 6.85 9.73
N GLU A 53 -10.75 5.62 9.62
CA GLU A 53 -10.33 4.47 10.41
C GLU A 53 -9.42 3.57 9.58
N LEU A 54 -8.30 3.17 10.15
CA LEU A 54 -7.35 2.24 9.55
C LEU A 54 -7.20 1.02 10.46
N ASP A 55 -7.35 -0.18 9.88
CA ASP A 55 -7.18 -1.44 10.60
C ASP A 55 -5.81 -1.49 11.30
N GLY A 56 -5.83 -1.78 12.61
CA GLY A 56 -4.63 -1.81 13.46
C GLY A 56 -4.25 -0.46 14.09
N VAL A 57 -4.95 0.63 13.78
CA VAL A 57 -4.82 1.93 14.45
C VAL A 57 -5.99 2.12 15.41
N THR A 58 -5.71 2.58 16.62
CA THR A 58 -6.68 2.58 17.74
C THR A 58 -7.64 3.76 17.75
N PHE A 59 -7.44 4.77 16.90
CA PHE A 59 -8.28 5.97 16.86
C PHE A 59 -8.38 6.49 15.41
N PRO A 60 -9.51 7.12 15.05
CA PRO A 60 -9.66 7.76 13.75
C PRO A 60 -8.78 9.02 13.64
N SER A 61 -8.46 9.40 12.42
CA SER A 61 -7.67 10.59 12.12
C SER A 61 -8.00 11.12 10.73
N ALA A 62 -7.40 12.24 10.33
CA ALA A 62 -7.52 12.71 8.96
C ALA A 62 -6.81 11.74 7.99
N GLU A 63 -7.46 11.42 6.88
CA GLU A 63 -6.88 10.57 5.84
C GLU A 63 -5.76 11.31 5.09
N ILE A 64 -4.63 10.63 4.89
CA ILE A 64 -3.54 11.13 4.05
C ILE A 64 -3.26 10.12 2.93
N PRO A 65 -3.90 10.24 1.76
CA PRO A 65 -3.62 9.39 0.62
C PRO A 65 -2.17 9.53 0.14
N LEU A 66 -1.55 8.40 -0.18
CA LEU A 66 -0.19 8.33 -0.72
C LEU A 66 -0.20 7.65 -2.08
N GLU A 67 0.46 8.28 -3.05
CA GLU A 67 0.72 7.70 -4.35
C GLU A 67 2.21 7.35 -4.45
N PHE A 68 2.51 6.10 -4.76
CA PHE A 68 3.86 5.64 -5.07
C PHE A 68 4.02 5.65 -6.59
N LEU A 69 4.75 6.62 -7.12
CA LEU A 69 4.92 6.78 -8.56
C LEU A 69 5.98 5.81 -9.06
N ASP A 70 5.67 5.15 -10.18
CA ASP A 70 6.56 4.21 -10.88
C ASP A 70 7.21 3.20 -9.89
N PRO A 71 6.40 2.40 -9.17
CA PRO A 71 6.91 1.55 -8.09
C PRO A 71 7.84 0.43 -8.59
N VAL A 72 7.85 0.17 -9.90
CA VAL A 72 8.69 -0.86 -10.55
C VAL A 72 9.74 -0.17 -11.41
N ASP A 73 10.97 -0.69 -11.42
CA ASP A 73 12.01 -0.27 -12.34
C ASP A 73 11.91 -1.06 -13.65
N GLU A 74 11.65 -0.37 -14.77
CA GLU A 74 11.54 -0.99 -16.09
C GLU A 74 12.86 -1.64 -16.59
N GLY A 75 13.96 -1.40 -15.90
CA GLY A 75 15.30 -1.85 -16.27
C GLY A 75 15.90 -2.96 -15.40
N ASP A 76 15.22 -3.37 -14.32
CA ASP A 76 15.71 -4.41 -13.44
C ASP A 76 15.20 -5.79 -13.89
N GLU A 77 15.98 -6.85 -13.60
CA GLU A 77 15.58 -8.26 -13.88
C GLU A 77 14.27 -8.67 -13.17
N GLY A 78 13.71 -7.77 -12.33
CA GLY A 78 12.41 -7.87 -11.68
C GLY A 78 11.19 -7.65 -12.57
N GLY A 79 11.40 -7.16 -13.80
CA GLY A 79 10.38 -7.10 -14.84
C GLY A 79 9.24 -6.09 -14.62
N ALA A 80 8.25 -6.20 -15.49
CA ALA A 80 7.03 -5.39 -15.44
C ALA A 80 6.24 -5.60 -14.15
N MET A 81 5.31 -4.69 -13.85
CA MET A 81 4.40 -4.78 -12.70
C MET A 81 3.70 -6.15 -12.63
N PHE A 82 3.36 -6.73 -13.77
CA PHE A 82 2.88 -8.11 -13.92
C PHE A 82 3.98 -8.94 -14.57
N PRO A 83 4.78 -9.70 -13.81
CA PRO A 83 5.96 -10.41 -14.33
C PRO A 83 5.63 -11.50 -15.37
N THR A 84 4.41 -12.02 -15.38
CA THR A 84 3.91 -12.97 -16.38
C THR A 84 3.31 -12.29 -17.61
N GLY A 85 3.10 -10.97 -17.57
CA GLY A 85 2.36 -10.21 -18.57
C GLY A 85 0.83 -10.30 -18.44
N ASN A 86 0.32 -11.11 -17.52
CA ASN A 86 -1.11 -11.30 -17.28
C ASN A 86 -1.54 -10.69 -15.95
N VAL A 87 -2.79 -10.23 -15.90
CA VAL A 87 -3.41 -9.80 -14.64
C VAL A 87 -3.80 -10.99 -13.76
N VAL A 88 -4.14 -12.11 -14.38
CA VAL A 88 -4.50 -13.35 -13.69
C VAL A 88 -3.87 -14.53 -14.41
N ASP A 89 -3.22 -15.40 -13.66
CA ASP A 89 -2.63 -16.65 -14.11
C ASP A 89 -3.24 -17.84 -13.38
N ASP A 90 -3.08 -19.02 -13.98
CA ASP A 90 -3.36 -20.30 -13.34
C ASP A 90 -2.06 -20.79 -12.67
N LEU A 91 -2.08 -20.88 -11.34
CA LEU A 91 -0.95 -21.31 -10.52
C LEU A 91 -1.19 -22.74 -10.02
N GLU A 92 -0.32 -23.67 -10.44
CA GLU A 92 -0.35 -25.05 -9.94
C GLU A 92 0.33 -25.14 -8.58
N VAL A 93 -0.44 -25.49 -7.54
CA VAL A 93 0.04 -25.62 -6.16
C VAL A 93 -0.01 -27.08 -5.75
N PRO A 94 1.15 -27.72 -5.44
CA PRO A 94 1.20 -29.11 -5.02
C PRO A 94 0.31 -29.36 -3.79
N GLY A 95 -0.56 -30.37 -3.88
CA GLY A 95 -1.49 -30.72 -2.79
C GLY A 95 -2.77 -29.89 -2.71
N VAL A 96 -2.85 -28.79 -3.44
CA VAL A 96 -4.04 -27.90 -3.47
C VAL A 96 -4.75 -27.97 -4.82
N GLY A 97 -3.97 -27.95 -5.91
CA GLY A 97 -4.48 -27.92 -7.29
C GLY A 97 -4.21 -26.58 -7.97
N THR A 98 -4.97 -26.29 -9.02
CA THR A 98 -4.84 -25.06 -9.80
C THR A 98 -5.58 -23.90 -9.12
N LEU A 99 -4.86 -22.86 -8.76
CA LEU A 99 -5.42 -21.63 -8.20
C LEU A 99 -5.35 -20.48 -9.21
N ARG A 100 -6.37 -19.66 -9.26
CA ARG A 100 -6.31 -18.39 -9.99
C ARG A 100 -5.60 -17.34 -9.13
N ALA A 101 -4.46 -16.87 -9.61
CA ALA A 101 -3.59 -15.96 -8.88
C ALA A 101 -3.30 -14.68 -9.68
N THR A 102 -3.14 -13.57 -8.97
CA THR A 102 -2.52 -12.36 -9.52
C THR A 102 -1.11 -12.26 -8.94
N MET A 103 -0.11 -12.36 -9.81
CA MET A 103 1.30 -12.13 -9.47
C MET A 103 1.67 -10.70 -9.84
N ILE A 104 2.02 -9.89 -8.85
CA ILE A 104 2.29 -8.47 -9.06
C ILE A 104 3.54 -8.04 -8.29
N THR A 105 4.33 -7.18 -8.91
CA THR A 105 5.45 -6.49 -8.26
C THR A 105 5.18 -5.00 -8.30
N ALA A 106 4.74 -4.46 -7.16
CA ALA A 106 4.47 -3.03 -6.99
C ALA A 106 5.21 -2.52 -5.75
N GLY A 107 6.55 -2.72 -5.76
CA GLY A 107 7.44 -2.47 -4.63
C GLY A 107 7.83 -3.76 -3.91
N ILE A 108 6.88 -4.61 -3.55
CA ILE A 108 7.13 -5.95 -2.98
C ILE A 108 6.47 -6.98 -3.89
N PRO A 109 7.19 -8.03 -4.35
CA PRO A 109 6.58 -9.12 -5.09
C PRO A 109 5.49 -9.81 -4.26
N THR A 110 4.28 -9.85 -4.79
CA THR A 110 3.11 -10.36 -4.07
C THR A 110 2.29 -11.28 -4.97
N VAL A 111 1.76 -12.35 -4.40
CA VAL A 111 0.82 -13.26 -5.05
C VAL A 111 -0.52 -13.17 -4.33
N PHE A 112 -1.56 -12.74 -5.05
CA PHE A 112 -2.92 -12.68 -4.54
C PHE A 112 -3.71 -13.89 -5.03
N VAL A 113 -4.36 -14.59 -4.10
CA VAL A 113 -5.32 -15.67 -4.37
C VAL A 113 -6.61 -15.40 -3.61
N ARG A 114 -7.72 -15.97 -4.04
CA ARG A 114 -8.96 -15.86 -3.27
C ARG A 114 -8.88 -16.72 -2.01
N ALA A 115 -9.23 -16.16 -0.87
CA ALA A 115 -9.22 -16.86 0.40
C ALA A 115 -10.04 -18.16 0.35
N ALA A 116 -11.21 -18.13 -0.30
CA ALA A 116 -12.08 -19.28 -0.45
C ALA A 116 -11.43 -20.45 -1.23
N ASP A 117 -10.54 -20.16 -2.19
CA ASP A 117 -9.87 -21.18 -3.01
C ASP A 117 -8.83 -21.97 -2.21
N VAL A 118 -8.39 -21.42 -1.07
CA VAL A 118 -7.50 -22.08 -0.09
C VAL A 118 -8.20 -22.42 1.23
N GLY A 119 -9.53 -22.48 1.23
CA GLY A 119 -10.33 -22.85 2.41
C GLY A 119 -10.32 -21.84 3.54
N LEU A 120 -10.06 -20.57 3.23
CA LEU A 120 -10.09 -19.46 4.17
C LEU A 120 -11.31 -18.54 3.91
N THR A 121 -11.69 -17.75 4.92
CA THR A 121 -12.75 -16.74 4.80
C THR A 121 -12.21 -15.37 4.42
N GLY A 122 -10.91 -15.13 4.65
CA GLY A 122 -10.26 -13.83 4.51
C GLY A 122 -10.36 -12.96 5.76
N ALA A 123 -10.94 -13.48 6.85
CA ALA A 123 -11.06 -12.79 8.12
C ALA A 123 -10.27 -13.48 9.27
N GLU A 124 -9.49 -14.48 8.93
CA GLU A 124 -8.65 -15.19 9.89
C GLU A 124 -7.55 -14.29 10.43
N LEU A 125 -7.39 -14.30 11.74
CA LEU A 125 -6.26 -13.67 12.42
C LEU A 125 -5.06 -14.62 12.45
N GLN A 126 -3.87 -14.05 12.62
CA GLN A 126 -2.60 -14.78 12.66
C GLN A 126 -2.62 -16.06 13.53
N PRO A 127 -3.18 -16.11 14.76
CA PRO A 127 -3.21 -17.34 15.55
C PRO A 127 -3.96 -18.46 14.86
N ALA A 128 -5.10 -18.16 14.22
CA ALA A 128 -5.91 -19.16 13.54
C ALA A 128 -5.19 -19.81 12.34
N ILE A 129 -4.21 -19.14 11.76
CA ILE A 129 -3.37 -19.67 10.69
C ILE A 129 -2.18 -20.41 11.30
N ASN A 130 -1.44 -19.81 12.22
CA ASN A 130 -0.20 -20.35 12.77
C ASN A 130 -0.39 -21.62 13.63
N GLU A 131 -1.56 -21.78 14.24
CA GLU A 131 -1.90 -22.96 15.05
C GLU A 131 -2.39 -24.15 14.18
N SER A 132 -2.70 -23.93 12.93
CA SER A 132 -3.17 -24.97 12.01
C SER A 132 -2.01 -25.57 11.22
N ARG A 133 -1.60 -26.81 11.58
CA ARG A 133 -0.57 -27.54 10.83
C ARG A 133 -0.97 -27.81 9.38
N GLU A 134 -2.25 -28.01 9.14
CA GLU A 134 -2.81 -28.26 7.81
C GLU A 134 -2.65 -27.03 6.92
N ARG A 135 -3.00 -25.86 7.43
CA ARG A 135 -2.88 -24.57 6.71
C ARG A 135 -1.43 -24.16 6.45
N LEU A 136 -0.54 -24.47 7.39
CA LEU A 136 0.89 -24.19 7.23
C LEU A 136 1.60 -25.15 6.26
N ALA A 137 0.96 -26.26 5.88
CA ALA A 137 1.51 -27.25 4.97
C ALA A 137 1.03 -27.07 3.50
N MET A 138 0.10 -26.15 3.26
CA MET A 138 -0.30 -25.71 1.93
C MET A 138 0.70 -24.74 1.35
#